data_0e296472b9fdd0133db58c46c2830c87
#
_entry.id   0e296472b9fdd0133db58c46c2830c87
#
_cell.length_a   1.000
_cell.length_b   1.000
_cell.length_c   1.000
_cell.angle_alpha   90.00
_cell.angle_beta   90.00
_cell.angle_gamma   90.00
#
_symmetry.space_group_name_H-M   'P 1'
#
loop_
_entity.id
_entity.type
_entity.pdbx_description
1 polymer ?
#
loop_
_entity_poly.entity_id
_entity_poly.type
_entity_poly.pdbx_seq_one_letter_code
_entity_poly.pdbx_strand_id
1 'polypeptide(L)'
;MLILSLIHISDPRDATPIAKKIRSTLFVPISYQNEKIHPSATIGIAVEPLQNLDANDLVKKADLALYTAKENGRGGYCFHTAEIHEKLTKFRRLAELVELNSPGALFKLVYQPYIELSSGRIVGVEALLRCVHEECEGIPTIDVITMLERNGYISNVSQWVMTEATSQLAEWQDNMNLPQDFTMSVNVSASLLPDGAFVQSVLDIVEQSGVAGSSITIELTETTVMEDYTRSKDAMRRLNDVGIEFAMDDFGTGHSSLVRLKEMPLSLLKIDQNFVKGMMTSTNDAAIVDASVRLGHAIGMAVTAEGIETAEQAEALRKLGCNRGQGFFFAYPQSAEDLYEVLSPFRHAA
;
A
#
# COMPACT_ATOMS: atom_id res chain seq x y z
N MET A 1 -25.58 -11.46 -13.00
CA MET A 1 -24.85 -12.68 -12.57
C MET A 1 -25.37 -13.86 -13.37
N LEU A 2 -24.53 -14.62 -14.04
CA LEU A 2 -24.90 -15.86 -14.72
C LEU A 2 -24.43 -17.03 -13.86
N ILE A 3 -25.32 -17.95 -13.51
CA ILE A 3 -25.01 -19.16 -12.74
C ILE A 3 -25.04 -20.34 -13.71
N LEU A 4 -23.94 -21.08 -13.78
CA LEU A 4 -23.83 -22.32 -14.57
C LEU A 4 -23.59 -23.47 -13.60
N SER A 5 -24.49 -24.45 -13.57
CA SER A 5 -24.34 -25.67 -12.78
C SER A 5 -23.96 -26.85 -13.68
N LEU A 6 -22.89 -27.56 -13.30
CA LEU A 6 -22.37 -28.72 -14.05
C LEU A 6 -22.29 -29.92 -13.11
N ILE A 7 -23.26 -30.84 -13.25
CA ILE A 7 -23.48 -31.97 -12.31
C ILE A 7 -22.40 -33.07 -12.43
N HIS A 8 -21.61 -33.10 -13.50
CA HIS A 8 -20.62 -34.17 -13.73
C HIS A 8 -19.18 -33.78 -13.43
N ILE A 9 -18.94 -32.61 -12.85
CA ILE A 9 -17.61 -32.18 -12.44
C ILE A 9 -17.45 -32.46 -10.96
N SER A 10 -16.62 -33.44 -10.65
CA SER A 10 -16.27 -33.81 -9.27
C SER A 10 -14.83 -33.41 -8.90
N ASP A 11 -14.01 -33.05 -9.88
CA ASP A 11 -12.63 -32.58 -9.69
C ASP A 11 -12.51 -31.10 -10.08
N PRO A 12 -11.96 -30.22 -9.20
CA PRO A 12 -11.71 -28.83 -9.53
C PRO A 12 -10.93 -28.63 -10.83
N ARG A 13 -10.03 -29.58 -11.19
CA ARG A 13 -9.24 -29.53 -12.42
C ARG A 13 -10.09 -29.56 -13.68
N ASP A 14 -11.25 -30.22 -13.65
CA ASP A 14 -12.17 -30.33 -14.80
C ASP A 14 -12.92 -29.02 -15.06
N ALA A 15 -13.10 -28.17 -14.06
CA ALA A 15 -13.73 -26.86 -14.20
C ALA A 15 -12.80 -25.82 -14.86
N THR A 16 -11.49 -25.97 -14.73
CA THR A 16 -10.49 -25.03 -15.29
C THR A 16 -10.60 -24.85 -16.82
N PRO A 17 -10.65 -25.92 -17.65
CA PRO A 17 -10.82 -25.80 -19.10
C PRO A 17 -12.11 -25.05 -19.47
N ILE A 18 -13.19 -25.28 -18.72
CA ILE A 18 -14.49 -24.66 -18.96
C ILE A 18 -14.41 -23.15 -18.65
N ALA A 19 -13.84 -22.77 -17.51
CA ALA A 19 -13.63 -21.37 -17.16
C ALA A 19 -12.76 -20.63 -18.18
N LYS A 20 -11.66 -21.26 -18.63
CA LYS A 20 -10.79 -20.73 -19.70
C LYS A 20 -11.55 -20.58 -21.01
N LYS A 21 -12.38 -21.54 -21.40
CA LYS A 21 -13.17 -21.47 -22.64
C LYS A 21 -14.22 -20.37 -22.57
N ILE A 22 -14.94 -20.23 -21.45
CA ILE A 22 -15.91 -19.15 -21.26
C ILE A 22 -15.20 -17.78 -21.40
N ARG A 23 -14.07 -17.60 -20.72
CA ARG A 23 -13.27 -16.39 -20.84
C ARG A 23 -12.87 -16.10 -22.28
N SER A 24 -12.18 -17.03 -22.95
CA SER A 24 -11.71 -16.83 -24.33
C SER A 24 -12.84 -16.50 -25.29
N THR A 25 -14.03 -17.05 -25.08
CA THR A 25 -15.20 -16.76 -25.92
C THR A 25 -15.76 -15.36 -25.66
N LEU A 26 -15.77 -14.91 -24.41
CA LEU A 26 -16.30 -13.59 -24.02
C LEU A 26 -15.30 -12.47 -24.26
N PHE A 27 -14.00 -12.73 -24.35
CA PHE A 27 -12.96 -11.72 -24.61
C PHE A 27 -12.85 -11.28 -26.07
N VAL A 28 -13.69 -11.81 -26.96
CA VAL A 28 -13.69 -11.41 -28.36
C VAL A 28 -14.21 -9.96 -28.47
N PRO A 29 -13.44 -9.04 -29.09
CA PRO A 29 -13.86 -7.67 -29.23
C PRO A 29 -15.17 -7.55 -30.00
N ILE A 30 -16.09 -6.76 -29.49
CA ILE A 30 -17.38 -6.47 -30.10
C ILE A 30 -17.29 -5.10 -30.75
N SER A 31 -17.60 -5.02 -32.05
CA SER A 31 -17.69 -3.73 -32.76
C SER A 31 -19.07 -3.12 -32.57
N TYR A 32 -19.14 -1.94 -31.97
CA TYR A 32 -20.36 -1.19 -31.78
C TYR A 32 -20.13 0.29 -32.12
N GLN A 33 -20.91 0.84 -33.03
CA GLN A 33 -20.85 2.27 -33.47
C GLN A 33 -19.42 2.78 -33.76
N ASN A 34 -18.62 2.02 -34.52
CA ASN A 34 -17.22 2.28 -34.86
C ASN A 34 -16.21 2.20 -33.70
N GLU A 35 -16.63 1.77 -32.52
CA GLU A 35 -15.74 1.50 -31.40
C GLU A 35 -15.58 0.00 -31.17
N LYS A 36 -14.39 -0.43 -30.73
CA LYS A 36 -14.13 -1.81 -30.30
C LYS A 36 -14.26 -1.89 -28.78
N ILE A 37 -15.34 -2.56 -28.34
CA ILE A 37 -15.55 -2.87 -26.92
C ILE A 37 -14.85 -4.20 -26.61
N HIS A 38 -14.01 -4.22 -25.58
CA HIS A 38 -13.34 -5.42 -25.08
C HIS A 38 -14.06 -5.91 -23.82
N PRO A 39 -15.05 -6.81 -23.95
CA PRO A 39 -15.75 -7.34 -22.78
C PRO A 39 -14.83 -8.22 -21.95
N SER A 40 -15.05 -8.28 -20.65
CA SER A 40 -14.35 -9.18 -19.74
C SER A 40 -15.35 -9.88 -18.81
N ALA A 41 -15.01 -11.11 -18.38
CA ALA A 41 -15.80 -11.85 -17.42
C ALA A 41 -14.91 -12.34 -16.28
N THR A 42 -15.39 -12.17 -15.07
CA THR A 42 -14.78 -12.74 -13.86
C THR A 42 -15.62 -13.93 -13.41
N ILE A 43 -14.99 -15.03 -13.03
CA ILE A 43 -15.69 -16.31 -12.74
C ILE A 43 -15.30 -16.80 -11.35
N GLY A 44 -16.30 -17.03 -10.52
CA GLY A 44 -16.14 -17.78 -9.25
C GLY A 44 -16.55 -19.24 -9.46
N ILE A 45 -15.78 -20.16 -8.91
CA ILE A 45 -15.98 -21.60 -9.07
C ILE A 45 -16.03 -22.25 -7.69
N ALA A 46 -17.09 -23.00 -7.42
CA ALA A 46 -17.19 -23.90 -6.28
C ALA A 46 -17.42 -25.32 -6.75
N VAL A 47 -16.73 -26.28 -6.15
CA VAL A 47 -16.89 -27.72 -6.44
C VAL A 47 -17.12 -28.43 -5.11
N GLU A 48 -18.19 -29.23 -5.05
CA GLU A 48 -18.53 -30.05 -3.89
C GLU A 48 -18.83 -31.48 -4.31
N PRO A 49 -18.49 -32.48 -3.48
CA PRO A 49 -18.94 -33.87 -3.70
C PRO A 49 -20.45 -33.95 -3.69
N LEU A 50 -21.02 -34.75 -4.59
CA LEU A 50 -22.49 -34.96 -4.78
C LEU A 50 -23.25 -35.35 -3.49
N GLN A 51 -22.55 -35.95 -2.53
CA GLN A 51 -23.12 -36.42 -1.27
C GLN A 51 -23.53 -35.31 -0.28
N ASN A 52 -23.00 -34.10 -0.44
CA ASN A 52 -23.17 -32.95 0.47
C ASN A 52 -23.77 -31.71 -0.23
N LEU A 53 -24.51 -31.91 -1.33
CA LEU A 53 -24.89 -30.82 -2.22
C LEU A 53 -26.09 -30.05 -1.67
N ASP A 54 -25.85 -28.93 -0.98
CA ASP A 54 -26.82 -27.84 -0.88
C ASP A 54 -26.56 -26.84 -1.99
N ALA A 55 -27.48 -26.69 -2.93
CA ALA A 55 -27.34 -25.80 -4.07
C ALA A 55 -27.18 -24.34 -3.65
N ASN A 56 -27.81 -23.90 -2.57
CA ASN A 56 -27.67 -22.54 -2.04
C ASN A 56 -26.30 -22.31 -1.43
N ASP A 57 -25.74 -23.29 -0.74
CA ASP A 57 -24.39 -23.22 -0.17
C ASP A 57 -23.34 -23.21 -1.29
N LEU A 58 -23.51 -24.03 -2.32
CA LEU A 58 -22.63 -24.06 -3.47
C LEU A 58 -22.60 -22.71 -4.22
N VAL A 59 -23.77 -22.08 -4.39
CA VAL A 59 -23.86 -20.73 -4.99
C VAL A 59 -23.16 -19.70 -4.12
N LYS A 60 -23.33 -19.73 -2.79
CA LYS A 60 -22.62 -18.82 -1.86
C LYS A 60 -21.11 -19.00 -1.96
N LYS A 61 -20.62 -20.23 -1.99
CA LYS A 61 -19.19 -20.55 -2.16
C LYS A 61 -18.65 -20.03 -3.49
N ALA A 62 -19.39 -20.22 -4.59
CA ALA A 62 -19.02 -19.68 -5.89
C ALA A 62 -19.02 -18.14 -5.91
N ASP A 63 -19.94 -17.51 -5.21
CA ASP A 63 -20.02 -16.05 -5.07
C ASP A 63 -18.83 -15.49 -4.27
N LEU A 64 -18.42 -16.17 -3.20
CA LEU A 64 -17.20 -15.82 -2.44
C LEU A 64 -15.93 -15.93 -3.33
N ALA A 65 -15.82 -16.99 -4.11
CA ALA A 65 -14.74 -17.15 -5.07
C ALA A 65 -14.77 -16.08 -6.18
N LEU A 66 -15.96 -15.70 -6.67
CA LEU A 66 -16.13 -14.61 -7.63
C LEU A 66 -15.69 -13.27 -7.04
N TYR A 67 -16.03 -13.04 -5.79
CA TYR A 67 -15.59 -11.84 -5.08
C TYR A 67 -14.05 -11.77 -5.05
N THR A 68 -13.38 -12.83 -4.60
CA THR A 68 -11.92 -12.94 -4.58
C THR A 68 -11.31 -12.78 -5.98
N ALA A 69 -11.92 -13.36 -7.02
CA ALA A 69 -11.44 -13.20 -8.40
C ALA A 69 -11.53 -11.75 -8.91
N LYS A 70 -12.54 -10.98 -8.47
CA LYS A 70 -12.66 -9.56 -8.77
C LYS A 70 -11.60 -8.74 -8.04
N GLU A 71 -11.24 -9.14 -6.83
CA GLU A 71 -10.16 -8.54 -6.04
C GLU A 71 -8.81 -8.68 -6.71
N ASN A 72 -8.51 -9.85 -7.24
CA ASN A 72 -7.24 -10.18 -7.90
C ASN A 72 -7.12 -9.60 -9.33
N GLY A 73 -7.85 -8.52 -9.65
CA GLY A 73 -7.67 -7.77 -10.90
C GLY A 73 -8.73 -8.01 -11.97
N ARG A 74 -9.87 -8.62 -11.65
CA ARG A 74 -10.99 -8.90 -12.59
C ARG A 74 -10.57 -9.69 -13.84
N GLY A 75 -11.53 -10.11 -14.66
CA GLY A 75 -11.24 -10.84 -15.90
C GLY A 75 -10.59 -12.21 -15.70
N GLY A 76 -10.44 -12.69 -14.45
CA GLY A 76 -9.87 -13.97 -14.04
C GLY A 76 -10.93 -15.00 -13.65
N TYR A 77 -10.48 -16.11 -13.06
CA TYR A 77 -11.32 -17.06 -12.35
C TYR A 77 -10.65 -17.44 -11.01
N CYS A 78 -11.47 -17.75 -10.00
CA CYS A 78 -10.99 -18.24 -8.72
C CYS A 78 -11.83 -19.44 -8.28
N PHE A 79 -11.20 -20.39 -7.61
CA PHE A 79 -11.86 -21.49 -6.95
C PHE A 79 -12.16 -21.13 -5.50
N HIS A 80 -13.32 -21.53 -5.00
CA HIS A 80 -13.57 -21.51 -3.58
C HIS A 80 -12.66 -22.52 -2.87
N THR A 81 -11.95 -22.06 -1.85
CA THR A 81 -11.18 -22.90 -0.93
C THR A 81 -11.59 -22.58 0.50
N ALA A 82 -11.28 -23.50 1.43
CA ALA A 82 -11.54 -23.27 2.85
C ALA A 82 -10.79 -22.01 3.36
N GLU A 83 -9.57 -21.77 2.86
CA GLU A 83 -8.75 -20.60 3.19
C GLU A 83 -9.41 -19.27 2.76
N ILE A 84 -10.00 -19.23 1.55
CA ILE A 84 -10.76 -18.06 1.07
C ILE A 84 -11.98 -17.82 1.98
N HIS A 85 -12.69 -18.89 2.34
CA HIS A 85 -13.84 -18.77 3.24
C HIS A 85 -13.44 -18.23 4.61
N GLU A 86 -12.37 -18.75 5.18
CA GLU A 86 -11.85 -18.32 6.47
C GLU A 86 -11.41 -16.85 6.41
N LYS A 87 -10.62 -16.47 5.40
CA LYS A 87 -10.16 -15.09 5.18
C LYS A 87 -11.33 -14.10 5.10
N LEU A 88 -12.34 -14.41 4.30
CA LEU A 88 -13.52 -13.54 4.16
C LEU A 88 -14.37 -13.49 5.44
N THR A 89 -14.42 -14.57 6.19
CA THR A 89 -15.09 -14.60 7.50
C THR A 89 -14.36 -13.70 8.49
N LYS A 90 -13.04 -13.80 8.56
CA LYS A 90 -12.21 -12.90 9.38
C LYS A 90 -12.38 -11.43 8.97
N PHE A 91 -12.38 -11.14 7.67
CA PHE A 91 -12.60 -9.76 7.19
C PHE A 91 -13.95 -9.18 7.60
N ARG A 92 -15.03 -9.98 7.54
CA ARG A 92 -16.34 -9.52 7.99
C ARG A 92 -16.33 -9.22 9.49
N ARG A 93 -15.74 -10.10 10.31
CA ARG A 93 -15.63 -9.88 11.75
C ARG A 93 -14.76 -8.65 12.06
N LEU A 94 -13.65 -8.50 11.36
CA LEU A 94 -12.79 -7.33 11.52
C LEU A 94 -13.52 -6.03 11.14
N ALA A 95 -14.32 -6.03 10.08
CA ALA A 95 -15.14 -4.88 9.69
C ALA A 95 -16.15 -4.50 10.79
N GLU A 96 -16.83 -5.49 11.37
CA GLU A 96 -17.73 -5.30 12.52
C GLU A 96 -16.97 -4.72 13.74
N LEU A 97 -15.75 -5.18 14.00
CA LEU A 97 -14.92 -4.68 15.10
C LEU A 97 -14.47 -3.24 14.87
N VAL A 98 -14.08 -2.90 13.64
CA VAL A 98 -13.66 -1.52 13.27
C VAL A 98 -14.82 -0.55 13.41
N GLU A 99 -16.05 -0.97 13.12
CA GLU A 99 -17.25 -0.14 13.31
C GLU A 99 -17.53 0.14 14.79
N LEU A 100 -17.27 -0.83 15.68
CA LEU A 100 -17.64 -0.77 17.10
C LEU A 100 -16.55 -0.23 18.01
N ASN A 101 -15.29 -0.15 17.55
CA ASN A 101 -14.15 0.20 18.37
C ASN A 101 -13.36 1.39 17.78
N SER A 102 -12.60 2.08 18.64
CA SER A 102 -11.60 3.02 18.17
C SER A 102 -10.45 2.29 17.44
N PRO A 103 -9.82 2.91 16.43
CA PRO A 103 -8.73 2.26 15.69
C PRO A 103 -7.58 1.78 16.59
N GLY A 104 -7.21 2.54 17.63
CA GLY A 104 -6.13 2.17 18.55
C GLY A 104 -6.39 0.91 19.39
N ALA A 105 -7.64 0.41 19.46
CA ALA A 105 -7.93 -0.88 20.08
C ALA A 105 -7.58 -2.08 19.16
N LEU A 106 -7.50 -1.86 17.86
CA LEU A 106 -7.30 -2.89 16.85
C LEU A 106 -5.95 -2.80 16.16
N PHE A 107 -5.38 -1.60 16.12
CA PHE A 107 -4.16 -1.29 15.38
C PHE A 107 -3.13 -0.62 16.28
N LYS A 108 -1.86 -0.76 15.88
CA LYS A 108 -0.74 0.01 16.41
C LYS A 108 0.17 0.47 15.29
N LEU A 109 1.01 1.46 15.56
CA LEU A 109 2.11 1.82 14.68
C LEU A 109 3.41 1.13 15.14
N VAL A 110 4.20 0.74 14.16
CA VAL A 110 5.62 0.44 14.31
C VAL A 110 6.39 1.33 13.36
N TYR A 111 7.65 1.58 13.64
CA TYR A 111 8.44 2.58 12.93
C TYR A 111 9.69 1.93 12.35
N GLN A 112 9.99 2.24 11.09
CA GLN A 112 11.20 1.76 10.44
C GLN A 112 12.04 2.94 9.98
N PRO A 113 13.32 3.03 10.42
CA PRO A 113 14.19 4.11 10.03
C PRO A 113 14.61 4.00 8.56
N TYR A 114 14.78 5.16 7.93
CA TYR A 114 15.49 5.28 6.66
C TYR A 114 16.76 6.12 6.82
N ILE A 115 17.75 5.74 6.04
CA ILE A 115 19.14 6.19 6.19
C ILE A 115 19.53 7.03 4.98
N GLU A 116 20.20 8.13 5.18
CA GLU A 116 20.92 8.83 4.12
C GLU A 116 22.12 7.99 3.68
N LEU A 117 22.11 7.47 2.46
CA LEU A 117 23.14 6.51 1.99
C LEU A 117 24.54 7.11 1.87
N SER A 118 24.66 8.43 1.76
CA SER A 118 25.95 9.12 1.66
C SER A 118 26.69 9.19 3.00
N SER A 119 25.96 9.44 4.10
CA SER A 119 26.50 9.65 5.44
C SER A 119 26.28 8.48 6.41
N GLY A 120 25.32 7.60 6.12
CA GLY A 120 24.85 6.57 7.03
C GLY A 120 23.98 7.08 8.20
N ARG A 121 23.59 8.38 8.18
CA ARG A 121 22.78 9.01 9.22
C ARG A 121 21.31 8.66 9.06
N ILE A 122 20.62 8.38 10.18
CA ILE A 122 19.16 8.30 10.20
C ILE A 122 18.60 9.69 9.94
N VAL A 123 17.74 9.81 8.94
CA VAL A 123 17.11 11.08 8.52
C VAL A 123 15.60 11.05 8.63
N GLY A 124 15.04 9.96 9.11
CA GLY A 124 13.62 9.84 9.38
C GLY A 124 13.17 8.41 9.60
N VAL A 125 11.88 8.26 9.75
CA VAL A 125 11.22 6.97 9.97
C VAL A 125 9.92 6.89 9.17
N GLU A 126 9.54 5.69 8.80
CA GLU A 126 8.22 5.37 8.25
C GLU A 126 7.34 4.76 9.34
N ALA A 127 6.14 5.32 9.55
CA ALA A 127 5.11 4.80 10.41
C ALA A 127 4.30 3.73 9.67
N LEU A 128 4.35 2.53 10.17
CA LEU A 128 3.77 1.35 9.55
C LEU A 128 2.62 0.80 10.39
N LEU A 129 1.43 0.74 9.82
CA LEU A 129 0.25 0.17 10.47
C LEU A 129 0.43 -1.33 10.70
N ARG A 130 0.08 -1.78 11.90
CA ARG A 130 -0.01 -3.21 12.24
C ARG A 130 -1.33 -3.48 12.94
N CYS A 131 -2.04 -4.50 12.51
CA CYS A 131 -3.18 -5.01 13.25
C CYS A 131 -2.68 -5.88 14.40
N VAL A 132 -3.23 -5.68 15.59
CA VAL A 132 -2.88 -6.41 16.81
C VAL A 132 -3.99 -7.33 17.28
N HIS A 133 -5.14 -7.30 16.64
CA HIS A 133 -6.30 -8.12 16.97
C HIS A 133 -6.15 -9.54 16.39
N GLU A 134 -6.65 -10.55 17.10
CA GLU A 134 -6.57 -11.97 16.70
C GLU A 134 -7.19 -12.26 15.33
N GLU A 135 -8.24 -11.54 14.95
CA GLU A 135 -8.88 -11.69 13.62
C GLU A 135 -7.95 -11.27 12.46
N CYS A 136 -6.87 -10.56 12.73
CA CYS A 136 -5.84 -10.22 11.73
C CYS A 136 -4.72 -11.25 11.64
N GLU A 137 -4.69 -12.24 12.52
CA GLU A 137 -3.60 -13.23 12.53
C GLU A 137 -3.52 -13.99 11.21
N GLY A 138 -2.33 -13.95 10.59
CA GLY A 138 -2.07 -14.57 9.29
C GLY A 138 -2.59 -13.77 8.08
N ILE A 139 -3.16 -12.57 8.29
CA ILE A 139 -3.61 -11.69 7.21
C ILE A 139 -2.54 -10.62 6.94
N PRO A 140 -2.04 -10.49 5.71
CA PRO A 140 -1.13 -9.40 5.34
C PRO A 140 -1.76 -8.03 5.56
N THR A 141 -0.99 -7.05 6.03
CA THR A 141 -1.49 -5.68 6.29
C THR A 141 -2.14 -5.04 5.06
N ILE A 142 -1.62 -5.30 3.86
CA ILE A 142 -2.22 -4.79 2.60
C ILE A 142 -3.65 -5.30 2.38
N ASP A 143 -3.94 -6.54 2.77
CA ASP A 143 -5.27 -7.11 2.67
C ASP A 143 -6.23 -6.46 3.69
N VAL A 144 -5.73 -6.12 4.90
CA VAL A 144 -6.51 -5.38 5.91
C VAL A 144 -6.82 -3.97 5.39
N ILE A 145 -5.84 -3.25 4.84
CA ILE A 145 -6.03 -1.92 4.25
C ILE A 145 -7.07 -1.97 3.13
N THR A 146 -6.95 -2.94 2.21
CA THR A 146 -7.93 -3.13 1.13
C THR A 146 -9.35 -3.36 1.67
N MET A 147 -9.49 -4.12 2.76
CA MET A 147 -10.79 -4.33 3.42
C MET A 147 -11.33 -3.02 4.02
N LEU A 148 -10.48 -2.22 4.67
CA LEU A 148 -10.85 -0.92 5.25
C LEU A 148 -11.32 0.06 4.17
N GLU A 149 -10.63 0.14 3.04
CA GLU A 149 -11.00 0.98 1.90
C GLU A 149 -12.38 0.62 1.36
N ARG A 150 -12.64 -0.67 1.13
CA ARG A 150 -13.90 -1.17 0.55
C ARG A 150 -15.10 -0.97 1.44
N ASN A 151 -14.90 -1.04 2.75
CA ASN A 151 -15.98 -0.84 3.71
C ASN A 151 -16.12 0.64 4.16
N GLY A 152 -15.29 1.54 3.61
CA GLY A 152 -15.34 2.97 3.94
C GLY A 152 -14.74 3.35 5.30
N TYR A 153 -14.02 2.43 5.96
CA TYR A 153 -13.40 2.68 7.27
C TYR A 153 -12.01 3.30 7.18
N ILE A 154 -11.42 3.33 5.97
CA ILE A 154 -10.05 3.79 5.77
C ILE A 154 -9.83 5.24 6.22
N SER A 155 -10.84 6.12 6.09
CA SER A 155 -10.74 7.52 6.52
C SER A 155 -10.50 7.63 8.02
N ASN A 156 -11.28 6.93 8.84
CA ASN A 156 -11.14 6.96 10.30
C ASN A 156 -9.80 6.38 10.75
N VAL A 157 -9.36 5.29 10.12
CA VAL A 157 -8.07 4.66 10.43
C VAL A 157 -6.92 5.57 10.01
N SER A 158 -6.98 6.20 8.83
CA SER A 158 -5.94 7.13 8.37
C SER A 158 -5.83 8.38 9.23
N GLN A 159 -6.95 8.93 9.70
CA GLN A 159 -6.94 10.05 10.66
C GLN A 159 -6.29 9.66 11.98
N TRP A 160 -6.60 8.47 12.50
CA TRP A 160 -5.96 7.94 13.70
C TRP A 160 -4.46 7.73 13.49
N VAL A 161 -4.05 7.14 12.35
CA VAL A 161 -2.63 6.94 12.00
C VAL A 161 -1.89 8.28 11.97
N MET A 162 -2.46 9.30 11.32
CA MET A 162 -1.88 10.64 11.28
C MET A 162 -1.74 11.24 12.68
N THR A 163 -2.77 11.12 13.53
CA THR A 163 -2.75 11.61 14.92
C THR A 163 -1.67 10.91 15.72
N GLU A 164 -1.59 9.60 15.66
CA GLU A 164 -0.63 8.80 16.43
C GLU A 164 0.82 9.07 15.96
N ALA A 165 1.05 9.12 14.64
CA ALA A 165 2.36 9.39 14.07
C ALA A 165 2.86 10.81 14.41
N THR A 166 2.00 11.82 14.30
CA THR A 166 2.38 13.21 14.64
C THR A 166 2.61 13.39 16.15
N SER A 167 1.80 12.74 16.98
CA SER A 167 1.98 12.76 18.45
C SER A 167 3.30 12.09 18.84
N GLN A 168 3.64 10.95 18.22
CA GLN A 168 4.90 10.28 18.49
C GLN A 168 6.12 11.09 18.00
N LEU A 169 6.00 11.75 16.86
CA LEU A 169 7.05 12.62 16.37
C LEU A 169 7.26 13.83 17.31
N ALA A 170 6.20 14.46 17.79
CA ALA A 170 6.26 15.53 18.75
C ALA A 170 6.98 15.08 20.05
N GLU A 171 6.62 13.90 20.59
CA GLU A 171 7.28 13.32 21.74
C GLU A 171 8.78 13.11 21.52
N TRP A 172 9.18 12.63 20.37
CA TRP A 172 10.60 12.47 20.04
C TRP A 172 11.31 13.82 19.86
N GLN A 173 10.65 14.82 19.26
CA GLN A 173 11.23 16.16 19.11
C GLN A 173 11.43 16.84 20.48
N ASP A 174 10.54 16.63 21.42
CA ASP A 174 10.64 17.17 22.78
C ASP A 174 11.74 16.49 23.62
N ASN A 175 11.95 15.18 23.40
CA ASN A 175 12.86 14.37 24.21
C ASN A 175 14.25 14.12 23.59
N MET A 176 14.44 14.51 22.31
CA MET A 176 15.66 14.24 21.56
C MET A 176 16.07 15.44 20.69
N ASN A 177 17.38 15.60 20.45
CA ASN A 177 17.92 16.52 19.47
C ASN A 177 17.87 15.88 18.07
N LEU A 178 16.68 15.64 17.54
CA LEU A 178 16.54 15.12 16.18
C LEU A 178 17.16 16.11 15.17
N PRO A 179 17.72 15.61 14.05
CA PRO A 179 18.14 16.46 12.96
C PRO A 179 16.99 17.34 12.46
N GLN A 180 17.30 18.58 12.01
CA GLN A 180 16.27 19.49 11.48
C GLN A 180 15.55 18.93 10.25
N ASP A 181 16.23 18.05 9.49
CA ASP A 181 15.72 17.35 8.31
C ASP A 181 15.11 15.98 8.64
N PHE A 182 14.86 15.68 9.93
CA PHE A 182 14.22 14.43 10.34
C PHE A 182 12.73 14.46 10.00
N THR A 183 12.28 13.45 9.26
CA THR A 183 10.89 13.37 8.81
C THR A 183 10.22 12.07 9.25
N MET A 184 8.90 12.13 9.45
CA MET A 184 8.00 10.99 9.68
C MET A 184 7.19 10.76 8.40
N SER A 185 7.39 9.62 7.76
CA SER A 185 6.57 9.20 6.62
C SER A 185 5.33 8.44 7.08
N VAL A 186 4.19 8.72 6.46
CA VAL A 186 2.90 8.10 6.76
C VAL A 186 2.21 7.68 5.46
N ASN A 187 1.86 6.41 5.37
CA ASN A 187 1.07 5.87 4.26
C ASN A 187 -0.38 6.34 4.34
N VAL A 188 -0.88 6.96 3.28
CA VAL A 188 -2.26 7.42 3.16
C VAL A 188 -2.88 6.86 1.87
N SER A 189 -4.10 6.34 1.97
CA SER A 189 -4.82 5.96 0.75
C SER A 189 -5.11 7.19 -0.10
N ALA A 190 -4.60 7.20 -1.32
CA ALA A 190 -4.82 8.32 -2.24
C ALA A 190 -6.31 8.54 -2.59
N SER A 191 -7.16 7.52 -2.37
CA SER A 191 -8.62 7.65 -2.51
C SER A 191 -9.24 8.68 -1.56
N LEU A 192 -8.53 9.04 -0.47
CA LEU A 192 -8.97 10.04 0.51
C LEU A 192 -8.64 11.48 0.10
N LEU A 193 -7.66 11.70 -0.78
CA LEU A 193 -7.25 13.05 -1.18
C LEU A 193 -8.37 13.88 -1.83
N PRO A 194 -9.27 13.30 -2.66
CA PRO A 194 -10.41 14.04 -3.20
C PRO A 194 -11.44 14.47 -2.14
N ASP A 195 -11.38 13.93 -0.92
CA ASP A 195 -12.27 14.31 0.18
C ASP A 195 -11.72 15.53 0.93
N GLY A 196 -12.37 16.67 0.74
CA GLY A 196 -12.00 17.92 1.42
C GLY A 196 -12.10 17.87 2.94
N ALA A 197 -12.95 16.99 3.51
CA ALA A 197 -13.07 16.81 4.95
C ALA A 197 -11.85 16.06 5.50
N PHE A 198 -11.37 15.04 4.80
CA PHE A 198 -10.14 14.34 5.17
C PHE A 198 -8.93 15.29 5.11
N VAL A 199 -8.79 16.06 4.04
CA VAL A 199 -7.71 17.06 3.90
C VAL A 199 -7.73 18.05 5.05
N GLN A 200 -8.91 18.56 5.43
CA GLN A 200 -9.04 19.47 6.55
C GLN A 200 -8.65 18.81 7.86
N SER A 201 -9.05 17.56 8.11
CA SER A 201 -8.67 16.84 9.33
C SER A 201 -7.14 16.64 9.43
N VAL A 202 -6.45 16.40 8.32
CA VAL A 202 -4.97 16.31 8.33
C VAL A 202 -4.33 17.65 8.70
N LEU A 203 -4.84 18.77 8.17
CA LEU A 203 -4.38 20.12 8.52
C LEU A 203 -4.57 20.38 10.01
N ASP A 204 -5.76 20.08 10.53
CA ASP A 204 -6.10 20.27 11.95
C ASP A 204 -5.21 19.41 12.87
N ILE A 205 -4.93 18.15 12.49
CA ILE A 205 -4.06 17.23 13.24
C ILE A 205 -2.64 17.80 13.32
N VAL A 206 -2.08 18.23 12.17
CA VAL A 206 -0.70 18.77 12.14
C VAL A 206 -0.62 20.08 12.95
N GLU A 207 -1.60 20.96 12.83
CA GLU A 207 -1.66 22.20 13.62
C GLU A 207 -1.73 21.90 15.14
N GLN A 208 -2.59 20.96 15.55
CA GLN A 208 -2.76 20.59 16.96
C GLN A 208 -1.56 19.87 17.56
N SER A 209 -0.82 19.10 16.76
CA SER A 209 0.38 18.40 17.24
C SER A 209 1.56 19.32 17.52
N GLY A 210 1.56 20.53 16.97
CA GLY A 210 2.70 21.46 17.04
C GLY A 210 3.92 21.05 16.18
N VAL A 211 3.84 19.95 15.46
CA VAL A 211 4.89 19.47 14.55
C VAL A 211 4.89 20.33 13.29
N ALA A 212 6.08 20.71 12.81
CA ALA A 212 6.19 21.42 11.53
C ALA A 212 5.72 20.50 10.38
N GLY A 213 4.90 21.03 9.47
CA GLY A 213 4.46 20.26 8.30
C GLY A 213 5.62 19.66 7.49
N SER A 214 6.75 20.37 7.42
CA SER A 214 7.98 19.91 6.76
C SER A 214 8.64 18.68 7.41
N SER A 215 8.22 18.30 8.61
CA SER A 215 8.64 17.06 9.26
C SER A 215 7.72 15.88 8.94
N ILE A 216 6.67 16.08 8.14
CA ILE A 216 5.72 15.03 7.74
C ILE A 216 5.82 14.79 6.23
N THR A 217 5.95 13.53 5.86
CA THR A 217 5.86 13.06 4.47
C THR A 217 4.65 12.14 4.32
N ILE A 218 3.74 12.44 3.40
CA ILE A 218 2.63 11.54 3.06
C ILE A 218 3.06 10.68 1.87
N GLU A 219 2.96 9.38 2.03
CA GLU A 219 3.29 8.40 0.99
C GLU A 219 2.02 7.94 0.28
N LEU A 220 2.05 7.94 -1.04
CA LEU A 220 0.91 7.65 -1.91
C LEU A 220 1.33 6.66 -2.99
N THR A 221 0.53 5.62 -3.21
CA THR A 221 0.79 4.67 -4.29
C THR A 221 0.49 5.28 -5.66
N GLU A 222 1.29 4.92 -6.65
CA GLU A 222 1.22 5.41 -8.03
C GLU A 222 -0.19 5.27 -8.63
N THR A 223 -0.77 4.08 -8.54
CA THR A 223 -2.03 3.75 -9.23
C THR A 223 -3.20 4.58 -8.73
N THR A 224 -3.36 4.72 -7.43
CA THR A 224 -4.53 5.34 -6.82
C THR A 224 -4.56 6.85 -7.02
N VAL A 225 -3.39 7.53 -6.98
CA VAL A 225 -3.29 8.97 -7.24
C VAL A 225 -3.74 9.33 -8.66
N MET A 226 -3.52 8.41 -9.62
CA MET A 226 -3.84 8.66 -11.02
C MET A 226 -5.33 8.49 -11.38
N GLU A 227 -6.13 7.89 -10.51
CA GLU A 227 -7.57 7.68 -10.72
C GLU A 227 -8.36 9.01 -10.70
N ASP A 228 -8.08 9.90 -9.72
CA ASP A 228 -8.66 11.27 -9.69
C ASP A 228 -7.56 12.33 -9.61
N TYR A 229 -6.74 12.39 -10.65
CA TYR A 229 -5.53 13.21 -10.72
C TYR A 229 -5.76 14.68 -10.35
N THR A 230 -6.82 15.30 -10.86
CA THR A 230 -7.05 16.75 -10.69
C THR A 230 -7.34 17.08 -9.23
N ARG A 231 -8.28 16.36 -8.61
CA ARG A 231 -8.66 16.62 -7.21
C ARG A 231 -7.55 16.23 -6.24
N SER A 232 -6.85 15.12 -6.51
CA SER A 232 -5.68 14.72 -5.71
C SER A 232 -4.58 15.78 -5.75
N LYS A 233 -4.26 16.32 -6.94
CA LYS A 233 -3.25 17.38 -7.10
C LYS A 233 -3.62 18.66 -6.32
N ASP A 234 -4.87 19.08 -6.34
CA ASP A 234 -5.32 20.26 -5.60
C ASP A 234 -5.29 20.03 -4.09
N ALA A 235 -5.65 18.83 -3.62
CA ALA A 235 -5.54 18.45 -2.22
C ALA A 235 -4.07 18.42 -1.75
N MET A 236 -3.20 17.82 -2.53
CA MET A 236 -1.75 17.79 -2.25
C MET A 236 -1.15 19.19 -2.14
N ARG A 237 -1.56 20.13 -3.02
CA ARG A 237 -1.09 21.53 -2.94
C ARG A 237 -1.50 22.19 -1.63
N ARG A 238 -2.75 22.04 -1.21
CA ARG A 238 -3.24 22.60 0.06
C ARG A 238 -2.46 22.07 1.27
N LEU A 239 -2.09 20.79 1.27
CA LEU A 239 -1.27 20.18 2.32
C LEU A 239 0.20 20.64 2.21
N ASN A 240 0.71 20.80 1.01
CA ASN A 240 2.06 21.30 0.77
C ASN A 240 2.22 22.79 1.15
N ASP A 241 1.15 23.60 1.09
CA ASP A 241 1.16 25.00 1.52
C ASP A 241 1.48 25.17 3.03
N VAL A 242 1.24 24.13 3.85
CA VAL A 242 1.65 24.09 5.25
C VAL A 242 2.96 23.34 5.47
N GLY A 243 3.65 22.94 4.39
CA GLY A 243 4.95 22.30 4.40
C GLY A 243 4.94 20.77 4.32
N ILE A 244 3.79 20.11 4.34
CA ILE A 244 3.73 18.65 4.24
C ILE A 244 4.29 18.20 2.88
N GLU A 245 5.23 17.28 2.91
CA GLU A 245 5.85 16.71 1.72
C GLU A 245 5.11 15.44 1.25
N PHE A 246 5.31 15.11 -0.04
CA PHE A 246 4.72 13.92 -0.64
C PHE A 246 5.77 13.02 -1.27
N ALA A 247 5.62 11.71 -1.03
CA ALA A 247 6.38 10.66 -1.69
C ALA A 247 5.48 9.83 -2.62
N MET A 248 5.99 9.51 -3.79
CA MET A 248 5.40 8.49 -4.66
C MET A 248 5.96 7.14 -4.27
N ASP A 249 5.09 6.25 -3.81
CA ASP A 249 5.43 4.90 -3.39
C ASP A 249 5.23 3.85 -4.49
N ASP A 250 5.89 2.69 -4.37
CA ASP A 250 5.85 1.56 -5.31
C ASP A 250 6.17 1.93 -6.75
N PHE A 251 7.06 2.92 -6.98
CA PHE A 251 7.36 3.42 -8.32
C PHE A 251 7.97 2.34 -9.24
N GLY A 252 7.39 2.25 -10.44
CA GLY A 252 7.81 1.31 -11.48
C GLY A 252 6.91 0.08 -11.60
N THR A 253 5.93 -0.10 -10.71
CA THR A 253 4.97 -1.21 -10.76
C THR A 253 3.71 -0.86 -11.55
N GLY A 254 3.46 0.44 -11.79
CA GLY A 254 2.26 0.98 -12.44
C GLY A 254 2.50 1.49 -13.86
N HIS A 255 1.57 2.28 -14.35
CA HIS A 255 1.56 2.88 -15.70
C HIS A 255 1.56 4.41 -15.64
N SER A 256 2.40 5.01 -14.80
CA SER A 256 2.43 6.48 -14.67
C SER A 256 2.85 7.19 -15.96
N SER A 257 2.08 8.20 -16.29
CA SER A 257 2.52 9.20 -17.27
C SER A 257 3.56 10.12 -16.62
N LEU A 258 4.79 10.11 -17.12
CA LEU A 258 5.87 11.00 -16.67
C LEU A 258 5.44 12.50 -16.68
N VAL A 259 4.53 12.87 -17.58
CA VAL A 259 3.98 14.24 -17.64
C VAL A 259 3.19 14.55 -16.37
N ARG A 260 2.34 13.63 -15.93
CA ARG A 260 1.55 13.80 -14.70
C ARG A 260 2.43 13.80 -13.45
N LEU A 261 3.40 12.88 -13.39
CA LEU A 261 4.35 12.81 -12.28
C LEU A 261 5.08 14.15 -12.07
N LYS A 262 5.57 14.76 -13.15
CA LYS A 262 6.25 16.07 -13.10
C LYS A 262 5.36 17.22 -12.60
N GLU A 263 4.05 17.13 -12.81
CA GLU A 263 3.12 18.21 -12.44
C GLU A 263 2.62 18.09 -10.99
N MET A 264 2.85 16.97 -10.32
CA MET A 264 2.45 16.76 -8.93
C MET A 264 3.46 17.40 -7.97
N PRO A 265 3.02 17.90 -6.81
CA PRO A 265 3.91 18.46 -5.79
C PRO A 265 4.57 17.32 -4.98
N LEU A 266 5.38 16.50 -5.65
CA LEU A 266 6.12 15.40 -5.05
C LEU A 266 7.56 15.84 -4.77
N SER A 267 8.08 15.49 -3.62
CA SER A 267 9.48 15.72 -3.21
C SER A 267 10.30 14.43 -3.17
N LEU A 268 9.64 13.28 -3.07
CA LEU A 268 10.28 11.97 -2.94
C LEU A 268 9.71 10.96 -3.94
N LEU A 269 10.60 10.05 -4.37
CA LEU A 269 10.27 8.87 -5.17
C LEU A 269 10.84 7.64 -4.45
N LYS A 270 9.98 6.64 -4.15
CA LYS A 270 10.38 5.40 -3.50
C LYS A 270 10.45 4.28 -4.53
N ILE A 271 11.59 3.61 -4.62
CA ILE A 271 11.80 2.47 -5.53
C ILE A 271 11.33 1.21 -4.82
N ASP A 272 10.38 0.51 -5.44
CA ASP A 272 9.79 -0.72 -4.91
C ASP A 272 10.85 -1.80 -4.60
N GLN A 273 10.67 -2.46 -3.47
CA GLN A 273 11.57 -3.48 -2.95
C GLN A 273 11.85 -4.64 -3.93
N ASN A 274 10.93 -4.99 -4.82
CA ASN A 274 11.12 -6.10 -5.74
C ASN A 274 12.27 -5.80 -6.72
N PHE A 275 12.41 -4.56 -7.18
CA PHE A 275 13.52 -4.16 -8.03
C PHE A 275 14.85 -4.12 -7.26
N VAL A 276 14.83 -3.63 -6.01
CA VAL A 276 16.02 -3.59 -5.15
C VAL A 276 16.50 -5.01 -4.80
N LYS A 277 15.60 -5.94 -4.50
CA LYS A 277 15.94 -7.36 -4.27
C LYS A 277 16.58 -8.02 -5.48
N GLY A 278 16.06 -7.72 -6.68
CA GLY A 278 16.53 -8.29 -7.94
C GLY A 278 17.82 -7.65 -8.49
N MET A 279 18.17 -6.43 -8.10
CA MET A 279 19.18 -5.62 -8.77
C MET A 279 20.59 -6.24 -8.84
N MET A 280 20.95 -7.12 -7.91
CA MET A 280 22.27 -7.78 -7.90
C MET A 280 22.34 -9.00 -8.81
N THR A 281 21.20 -9.52 -9.27
CA THR A 281 21.12 -10.76 -10.06
C THR A 281 20.41 -10.60 -11.40
N SER A 282 19.60 -9.56 -11.57
CA SER A 282 18.83 -9.25 -12.77
C SER A 282 19.30 -7.94 -13.38
N THR A 283 19.78 -8.00 -14.61
CA THR A 283 20.18 -6.79 -15.37
C THR A 283 19.00 -5.87 -15.64
N ASN A 284 17.78 -6.41 -15.76
CA ASN A 284 16.58 -5.62 -15.96
C ASN A 284 16.23 -4.83 -14.70
N ASP A 285 16.26 -5.47 -13.51
CA ASP A 285 15.95 -4.80 -12.26
C ASP A 285 17.01 -3.74 -11.94
N ALA A 286 18.29 -4.04 -12.16
CA ALA A 286 19.36 -3.05 -12.04
C ALA A 286 19.16 -1.84 -12.97
N ALA A 287 18.70 -2.07 -14.20
CA ALA A 287 18.42 -0.99 -15.15
C ALA A 287 17.20 -0.15 -14.72
N ILE A 288 16.17 -0.78 -14.14
CA ILE A 288 15.00 -0.07 -13.58
C ILE A 288 15.42 0.79 -12.41
N VAL A 289 16.21 0.26 -11.47
CA VAL A 289 16.73 1.02 -10.32
C VAL A 289 17.55 2.24 -10.78
N ASP A 290 18.52 2.05 -11.69
CA ASP A 290 19.33 3.16 -12.24
C ASP A 290 18.48 4.22 -12.94
N ALA A 291 17.52 3.78 -13.75
CA ALA A 291 16.59 4.68 -14.45
C ALA A 291 15.71 5.46 -13.46
N SER A 292 15.21 4.83 -12.39
CA SER A 292 14.40 5.46 -11.35
C SER A 292 15.17 6.52 -10.57
N VAL A 293 16.43 6.23 -10.20
CA VAL A 293 17.31 7.22 -9.54
C VAL A 293 17.55 8.43 -10.43
N ARG A 294 17.91 8.21 -11.69
CA ARG A 294 18.15 9.30 -12.66
C ARG A 294 16.89 10.10 -12.95
N LEU A 295 15.75 9.44 -13.07
CA LEU A 295 14.48 10.11 -13.30
C LEU A 295 14.10 11.00 -12.12
N GLY A 296 14.15 10.47 -10.88
CA GLY A 296 13.85 11.24 -9.67
C GLY A 296 14.67 12.52 -9.64
N HIS A 297 16.00 12.42 -9.81
CA HIS A 297 16.88 13.59 -9.84
C HIS A 297 16.58 14.55 -10.99
N ALA A 298 16.29 14.03 -12.19
CA ALA A 298 15.99 14.87 -13.35
C ALA A 298 14.71 15.71 -13.19
N ILE A 299 13.78 15.26 -12.35
CA ILE A 299 12.55 16.00 -12.05
C ILE A 299 12.56 16.69 -10.68
N GLY A 300 13.73 16.70 -10.01
CA GLY A 300 13.96 17.43 -8.76
C GLY A 300 13.49 16.72 -7.49
N MET A 301 13.29 15.41 -7.53
CA MET A 301 12.90 14.59 -6.38
C MET A 301 14.11 13.92 -5.75
N ALA A 302 14.10 13.76 -4.43
CA ALA A 302 14.99 12.81 -3.77
C ALA A 302 14.49 11.37 -4.02
N VAL A 303 15.41 10.40 -3.94
CA VAL A 303 15.08 9.00 -4.20
C VAL A 303 15.39 8.15 -2.98
N THR A 304 14.44 7.34 -2.56
CA THR A 304 14.57 6.33 -1.50
C THR A 304 14.47 4.93 -2.12
N ALA A 305 15.39 4.05 -1.79
CA ALA A 305 15.33 2.64 -2.17
C ALA A 305 14.83 1.80 -1.00
N GLU A 306 13.86 0.94 -1.26
CA GLU A 306 13.24 0.09 -0.25
C GLU A 306 13.73 -1.36 -0.30
N GLY A 307 13.55 -2.07 0.80
CA GLY A 307 13.86 -3.50 0.87
C GLY A 307 15.34 -3.83 0.74
N ILE A 308 16.23 -2.96 1.20
CA ILE A 308 17.67 -3.21 1.26
C ILE A 308 17.93 -4.28 2.31
N GLU A 309 18.50 -5.41 1.89
CA GLU A 309 18.76 -6.57 2.76
C GLU A 309 20.24 -6.83 2.93
N THR A 310 21.12 -6.29 2.05
CA THR A 310 22.56 -6.56 2.10
C THR A 310 23.41 -5.29 1.96
N ALA A 311 24.65 -5.35 2.42
CA ALA A 311 25.63 -4.28 2.30
C ALA A 311 25.98 -3.98 0.83
N GLU A 312 25.98 -5.00 -0.02
CA GLU A 312 26.28 -4.87 -1.45
C GLU A 312 25.18 -4.07 -2.15
N GLN A 313 23.91 -4.30 -1.81
CA GLN A 313 22.78 -3.50 -2.33
C GLN A 313 22.92 -2.03 -1.90
N ALA A 314 23.15 -1.79 -0.60
CA ALA A 314 23.33 -0.44 -0.07
C ALA A 314 24.46 0.32 -0.78
N GLU A 315 25.62 -0.32 -0.98
CA GLU A 315 26.76 0.27 -1.66
C GLU A 315 26.51 0.50 -3.16
N ALA A 316 25.78 -0.42 -3.84
CA ALA A 316 25.40 -0.23 -5.23
C ALA A 316 24.46 0.96 -5.39
N LEU A 317 23.45 1.09 -4.55
CA LEU A 317 22.52 2.23 -4.53
C LEU A 317 23.21 3.54 -4.23
N ARG A 318 24.14 3.54 -3.26
CA ARG A 318 24.98 4.70 -2.96
C ARG A 318 25.81 5.16 -4.19
N LYS A 319 26.39 4.21 -4.93
CA LYS A 319 27.15 4.51 -6.16
C LYS A 319 26.27 5.05 -7.29
N LEU A 320 25.02 4.61 -7.38
CA LEU A 320 24.04 5.16 -8.32
C LEU A 320 23.56 6.56 -7.94
N GLY A 321 23.92 7.03 -6.72
CA GLY A 321 23.51 8.34 -6.21
C GLY A 321 22.13 8.34 -5.56
N CYS A 322 21.57 7.16 -5.21
CA CYS A 322 20.33 7.10 -4.46
C CYS A 322 20.50 7.83 -3.11
N ASN A 323 19.53 8.67 -2.75
CA ASN A 323 19.66 9.57 -1.61
C ASN A 323 19.47 8.83 -0.27
N ARG A 324 18.43 8.03 -0.17
CA ARG A 324 18.01 7.35 1.06
C ARG A 324 17.83 5.87 0.83
N GLY A 325 17.95 5.09 1.87
CA GLY A 325 17.71 3.65 1.85
C GLY A 325 16.97 3.18 3.08
N GLN A 326 16.08 2.21 2.90
CA GLN A 326 15.31 1.55 3.94
C GLN A 326 15.34 0.05 3.72
N GLY A 327 15.39 -0.73 4.80
CA GLY A 327 15.35 -2.17 4.70
C GLY A 327 15.94 -2.88 5.91
N PHE A 328 15.83 -4.19 5.93
CA PHE A 328 16.24 -5.03 7.04
C PHE A 328 17.74 -5.04 7.27
N PHE A 329 18.53 -4.64 6.28
CA PHE A 329 19.98 -4.41 6.47
C PHE A 329 20.25 -3.32 7.50
N PHE A 330 19.44 -2.30 7.59
CA PHE A 330 19.62 -1.20 8.54
C PHE A 330 18.85 -1.44 9.84
N ALA A 331 17.54 -1.68 9.74
CA ALA A 331 16.69 -2.01 10.89
C ALA A 331 15.36 -2.64 10.45
N TYR A 332 14.83 -3.51 11.30
CA TYR A 332 13.44 -3.96 11.19
C TYR A 332 12.46 -2.88 11.69
N PRO A 333 11.18 -2.92 11.26
CA PRO A 333 10.14 -2.13 11.90
C PRO A 333 10.03 -2.48 13.40
N GLN A 334 10.05 -1.47 14.26
CA GLN A 334 10.13 -1.60 15.72
C GLN A 334 9.04 -0.77 16.40
N SER A 335 8.75 -1.06 17.68
CA SER A 335 7.92 -0.19 18.51
C SER A 335 8.59 1.18 18.71
N ALA A 336 7.82 2.17 19.15
CA ALA A 336 8.39 3.49 19.47
C ALA A 336 9.44 3.39 20.59
N GLU A 337 9.19 2.52 21.58
CA GLU A 337 10.09 2.25 22.71
C GLU A 337 11.41 1.63 22.27
N ASP A 338 11.34 0.60 21.40
CA ASP A 338 12.56 -0.08 20.91
C ASP A 338 13.36 0.85 19.99
N LEU A 339 12.67 1.63 19.14
CA LEU A 339 13.31 2.58 18.25
C LEU A 339 13.99 3.72 19.01
N TYR A 340 13.50 4.03 20.21
CA TYR A 340 14.13 5.02 21.08
C TYR A 340 15.60 4.73 21.36
N GLU A 341 15.97 3.45 21.47
CA GLU A 341 17.37 3.02 21.61
C GLU A 341 18.18 3.27 20.33
N VAL A 342 17.59 3.02 19.17
CA VAL A 342 18.22 3.27 17.84
C VAL A 342 18.45 4.76 17.62
N LEU A 343 17.52 5.60 18.07
CA LEU A 343 17.61 7.07 18.04
C LEU A 343 18.44 7.65 19.20
N SER A 344 18.97 6.81 20.10
CA SER A 344 19.74 7.26 21.27
C SER A 344 20.88 8.25 20.99
N PRO A 345 21.57 8.23 19.82
CA PRO A 345 22.59 9.25 19.51
C PRO A 345 22.03 10.68 19.48
N PHE A 346 20.72 10.86 19.34
CA PHE A 346 20.05 12.16 19.31
C PHE A 346 19.45 12.58 20.66
N ARG A 347 19.64 11.81 21.74
CA ARG A 347 19.11 12.17 23.09
C ARG A 347 19.72 13.47 23.58
N HIS A 348 18.91 14.29 24.25
CA HIS A 348 19.44 15.42 25.02
C HIS A 348 20.39 14.87 26.10
N ALA A 349 21.57 15.48 26.21
CA ALA A 349 22.43 15.24 27.35
C ALA A 349 21.68 15.70 28.62
N ALA A 350 21.44 14.80 29.55
CA ALA A 350 20.73 15.08 30.81
C ALA A 350 21.50 16.07 31.68
#